data_15a9d1e65c33f31889da88ec290715e5
#
_entry.id   15a9d1e65c33f31889da88ec290715e5
#
_cell.length_a   1.000
_cell.length_b   1.000
_cell.length_c   1.000
_cell.angle_alpha   90.00
_cell.angle_beta   90.00
_cell.angle_gamma   90.00
#
_symmetry.space_group_name_H-M   'P 1'
#
loop_
_entity.id
_entity.type
_entity.pdbx_description
1 polymer ?
#
loop_
_entity_poly.entity_id
_entity_poly.type
_entity_poly.pdbx_seq_one_letter_code
_entity_poly.pdbx_strand_id
1 'polypeptide(L)'
;LPIPHLLRTLAGLAAESAVFDNLVERATLRGRLAELGLEPLLTELSVRHVPEDQVAAEFEFAWWQSALEAMLRTDRALLGANTSVVDRLERDYRLVDEAHAGSAGPLLAAELATKWKIAVVDEPEEAAALRHALRSGATTPVELTHAAPTLMRTLAPVWLASPYEVPSIPAAAPFDVVIVADAAALCLAEAAPALRRARQVVAFGDPVTQRPTPFRVGAGDPQPEDRIEFGADFDEVSVFERLVELLPTETLTRSYRAGGEDL
;
A
#
# COMPACT_ATOMS: atom_id res chain seq x y z
N LEU A 1 31.47 -28.63 65.51
CA LEU A 1 31.40 -27.19 65.27
C LEU A 1 31.92 -26.42 66.46
N PRO A 2 32.83 -25.46 66.36
CA PRO A 2 33.25 -24.65 67.50
C PRO A 2 32.08 -23.83 68.04
N ILE A 3 31.96 -23.81 69.39
CA ILE A 3 30.88 -23.13 70.13
C ILE A 3 30.64 -21.70 69.66
N PRO A 4 31.69 -20.85 69.32
CA PRO A 4 31.51 -19.54 68.85
C PRO A 4 30.83 -19.43 67.41
N HIS A 5 30.98 -20.48 66.64
CA HIS A 5 30.32 -20.55 65.30
C HIS A 5 28.85 -20.92 65.50
N LEU A 6 28.52 -21.83 66.39
CA LEU A 6 27.15 -22.17 66.68
C LEU A 6 26.36 -20.98 67.23
N LEU A 7 26.97 -20.23 68.18
CA LEU A 7 26.35 -19.02 68.76
C LEU A 7 26.10 -17.93 67.67
N ARG A 8 27.01 -17.75 66.75
CA ARG A 8 26.81 -16.82 65.60
C ARG A 8 25.70 -17.26 64.69
N THR A 9 25.62 -18.56 64.40
CA THR A 9 24.55 -19.10 63.54
C THR A 9 23.18 -18.97 64.25
N LEU A 10 23.10 -19.26 65.55
CA LEU A 10 21.87 -19.09 66.33
C LEU A 10 21.47 -17.59 66.42
N ALA A 11 22.42 -16.72 66.63
CA ALA A 11 22.14 -15.27 66.65
C ALA A 11 21.63 -14.76 65.29
N GLY A 12 22.21 -15.25 64.19
CA GLY A 12 21.73 -14.96 62.84
C GLY A 12 20.31 -15.47 62.60
N LEU A 13 20.02 -16.70 62.98
CA LEU A 13 18.67 -17.28 62.88
C LEU A 13 17.66 -16.52 63.74
N ALA A 14 18.05 -16.07 64.94
CA ALA A 14 17.18 -15.27 65.80
C ALA A 14 16.90 -13.89 65.25
N ALA A 15 17.89 -13.26 64.59
CA ALA A 15 17.72 -11.98 63.94
C ALA A 15 16.77 -12.04 62.73
N GLU A 16 16.69 -13.20 62.07
CA GLU A 16 15.81 -13.44 60.92
C GLU A 16 14.49 -14.16 61.30
N SER A 17 14.08 -14.10 62.56
CA SER A 17 12.88 -14.80 63.02
C SER A 17 11.60 -14.43 62.28
N ALA A 18 11.48 -13.20 61.78
CA ALA A 18 10.36 -12.76 60.97
C ALA A 18 10.19 -13.56 59.65
N VAL A 19 11.24 -14.23 59.18
CA VAL A 19 11.19 -15.11 58.00
C VAL A 19 10.39 -16.37 58.28
N PHE A 20 10.32 -16.82 59.51
CA PHE A 20 9.57 -18.06 59.89
C PHE A 20 8.06 -17.86 59.77
N ASP A 21 7.54 -16.66 59.99
CA ASP A 21 6.11 -16.37 59.91
C ASP A 21 5.57 -16.57 58.50
N ASN A 22 6.40 -16.36 57.48
CA ASN A 22 6.04 -16.46 56.06
C ASN A 22 6.63 -17.70 55.36
N LEU A 23 7.22 -18.63 56.09
CA LEU A 23 7.96 -19.76 55.51
C LEU A 23 7.07 -20.65 54.64
N VAL A 24 5.84 -20.93 55.08
CA VAL A 24 4.88 -21.78 54.36
C VAL A 24 4.44 -21.09 53.08
N GLU A 25 4.16 -19.80 53.14
CA GLU A 25 3.78 -19.02 51.97
C GLU A 25 4.91 -18.94 50.95
N ARG A 26 6.13 -18.65 51.39
CA ARG A 26 7.33 -18.64 50.54
C ARG A 26 7.60 -20.00 49.91
N ALA A 27 7.44 -21.10 50.64
CA ALA A 27 7.58 -22.45 50.08
C ALA A 27 6.54 -22.72 48.99
N THR A 28 5.28 -22.30 49.22
CA THR A 28 4.19 -22.46 48.27
C THR A 28 4.43 -21.62 46.99
N LEU A 29 4.80 -20.34 47.12
CA LEU A 29 5.11 -19.48 46.02
C LEU A 29 6.31 -19.98 45.21
N ARG A 30 7.37 -20.43 45.90
CA ARG A 30 8.54 -21.01 45.24
C ARG A 30 8.18 -22.28 44.46
N GLY A 31 7.29 -23.13 45.02
CA GLY A 31 6.78 -24.31 44.30
C GLY A 31 6.04 -23.92 43.01
N ARG A 32 5.18 -22.90 43.08
CA ARG A 32 4.48 -22.39 41.88
C ARG A 32 5.43 -21.83 40.83
N LEU A 33 6.46 -21.10 41.24
CA LEU A 33 7.46 -20.55 40.31
C LEU A 33 8.33 -21.65 39.70
N ALA A 34 8.62 -22.73 40.45
CA ALA A 34 9.29 -23.92 39.93
C ALA A 34 8.44 -24.65 38.87
N GLU A 35 7.11 -24.80 39.11
CA GLU A 35 6.17 -25.38 38.15
C GLU A 35 6.12 -24.56 36.85
N LEU A 36 6.30 -23.24 36.91
CA LEU A 36 6.41 -22.35 35.77
C LEU A 36 7.81 -22.34 35.12
N GLY A 37 8.77 -23.10 35.63
CA GLY A 37 10.13 -23.17 35.11
C GLY A 37 11.00 -21.95 35.45
N LEU A 38 10.59 -21.11 36.42
CA LEU A 38 11.28 -19.86 36.80
C LEU A 38 12.34 -20.03 37.91
N GLU A 39 12.61 -21.27 38.36
CA GLU A 39 13.60 -21.53 39.40
C GLU A 39 15.02 -21.09 39.04
N PRO A 40 15.52 -21.24 37.78
CA PRO A 40 16.81 -20.71 37.39
C PRO A 40 16.90 -19.19 37.50
N LEU A 41 15.84 -18.50 37.13
CA LEU A 41 15.76 -17.03 37.24
C LEU A 41 15.82 -16.59 38.70
N LEU A 42 15.05 -17.22 39.58
CA LEU A 42 15.07 -16.89 41.00
C LEU A 42 16.46 -17.11 41.61
N THR A 43 17.14 -18.17 41.18
CA THR A 43 18.50 -18.46 41.65
C THR A 43 19.47 -17.37 41.22
N GLU A 44 19.38 -16.95 39.95
CA GLU A 44 20.23 -15.89 39.39
C GLU A 44 19.99 -14.54 40.07
N LEU A 45 18.72 -14.16 40.26
CA LEU A 45 18.34 -12.93 40.97
C LEU A 45 18.87 -12.92 42.40
N SER A 46 18.84 -14.08 43.10
CA SER A 46 19.36 -14.25 44.46
C SER A 46 20.88 -14.13 44.47
N VAL A 47 21.59 -14.76 43.55
CA VAL A 47 23.07 -14.69 43.46
C VAL A 47 23.53 -13.25 43.15
N ARG A 48 22.80 -12.53 42.29
CA ARG A 48 23.07 -11.13 41.95
C ARG A 48 22.64 -10.13 43.03
N HIS A 49 21.95 -10.59 44.06
CA HIS A 49 21.41 -9.73 45.15
C HIS A 49 20.53 -8.58 44.58
N VAL A 50 19.67 -8.90 43.65
CA VAL A 50 18.77 -7.92 43.02
C VAL A 50 17.78 -7.40 44.06
N PRO A 51 17.64 -6.07 44.24
CA PRO A 51 16.67 -5.45 45.12
C PRO A 51 15.22 -5.82 44.74
N GLU A 52 14.34 -5.89 45.74
CA GLU A 52 12.95 -6.31 45.56
C GLU A 52 12.19 -5.45 44.54
N ASP A 53 12.42 -4.14 44.55
CA ASP A 53 11.82 -3.16 43.61
C ASP A 53 12.27 -3.33 42.16
N GLN A 54 13.38 -4.02 41.90
CA GLN A 54 13.92 -4.27 40.59
C GLN A 54 13.58 -5.67 40.02
N VAL A 55 13.07 -6.58 40.84
CA VAL A 55 12.78 -7.96 40.43
C VAL A 55 11.82 -8.03 39.26
N ALA A 56 10.78 -7.20 39.24
CA ALA A 56 9.80 -7.15 38.13
C ALA A 56 10.44 -6.71 36.82
N ALA A 57 11.30 -5.71 36.86
CA ALA A 57 11.99 -5.19 35.66
C ALA A 57 13.02 -6.21 35.12
N GLU A 58 13.75 -6.90 36.02
CA GLU A 58 14.68 -7.96 35.62
C GLU A 58 13.96 -9.17 35.04
N PHE A 59 12.75 -9.52 35.55
CA PHE A 59 11.91 -10.55 34.93
C PHE A 59 11.45 -10.16 33.52
N GLU A 60 10.95 -8.95 33.38
CA GLU A 60 10.53 -8.43 32.08
C GLU A 60 11.68 -8.43 31.07
N PHE A 61 12.85 -7.98 31.48
CA PHE A 61 14.06 -8.00 30.66
C PHE A 61 14.44 -9.43 30.23
N ALA A 62 14.46 -10.39 31.17
CA ALA A 62 14.77 -11.78 30.86
C ALA A 62 13.74 -12.41 29.91
N TRP A 63 12.47 -12.04 30.05
CA TRP A 63 11.42 -12.49 29.14
C TRP A 63 11.63 -11.96 27.73
N TRP A 64 11.86 -10.66 27.58
CA TRP A 64 12.13 -10.04 26.28
C TRP A 64 13.39 -10.59 25.62
N GLN A 65 14.44 -10.81 26.40
CA GLN A 65 15.67 -11.43 25.89
C GLN A 65 15.39 -12.86 25.37
N SER A 66 14.66 -13.66 26.13
CA SER A 66 14.29 -15.01 25.71
C SER A 66 13.40 -15.04 24.48
N ALA A 67 12.44 -14.10 24.38
CA ALA A 67 11.59 -13.94 23.22
C ALA A 67 12.41 -13.55 21.98
N LEU A 68 13.33 -12.59 22.12
CA LEU A 68 14.23 -12.18 21.03
C LEU A 68 15.13 -13.34 20.57
N GLU A 69 15.72 -14.09 21.50
CA GLU A 69 16.51 -15.28 21.16
C GLU A 69 15.69 -16.35 20.42
N ALA A 70 14.44 -16.56 20.83
CA ALA A 70 13.55 -17.49 20.16
C ALA A 70 13.23 -17.03 18.72
N MET A 71 12.95 -15.74 18.52
CA MET A 71 12.75 -15.15 17.20
C MET A 71 13.99 -15.32 16.32
N LEU A 72 15.18 -14.99 16.83
CA LEU A 72 16.44 -15.12 16.11
C LEU A 72 16.76 -16.58 15.72
N ARG A 73 16.39 -17.54 16.58
CA ARG A 73 16.54 -18.97 16.26
C ARG A 73 15.58 -19.44 15.18
N THR A 74 14.39 -18.89 15.17
CA THR A 74 13.32 -19.30 14.24
C THR A 74 13.52 -18.67 12.87
N ASP A 75 13.90 -17.39 12.82
CA ASP A 75 14.12 -16.65 11.60
C ASP A 75 15.62 -16.35 11.38
N ARG A 76 16.24 -17.15 10.51
CA ARG A 76 17.64 -16.99 10.16
C ARG A 76 17.94 -15.69 9.41
N ALA A 77 16.95 -15.06 8.79
CA ALA A 77 17.14 -13.79 8.11
C ALA A 77 17.48 -12.68 9.11
N LEU A 78 16.95 -12.76 10.33
CA LEU A 78 17.24 -11.80 11.41
C LEU A 78 18.68 -11.92 11.93
N LEU A 79 19.28 -13.09 11.87
CA LEU A 79 20.69 -13.30 12.34
C LEU A 79 21.72 -12.54 11.50
N GLY A 80 21.38 -12.25 10.24
CA GLY A 80 22.23 -11.46 9.33
C GLY A 80 21.85 -9.99 9.25
N ALA A 81 20.79 -9.55 9.92
CA ALA A 81 20.28 -8.20 9.87
C ALA A 81 21.21 -7.23 10.63
N ASN A 82 22.20 -6.74 9.92
CA ASN A 82 22.98 -5.59 10.39
C ASN A 82 22.25 -4.32 9.94
N THR A 83 21.79 -3.52 10.88
CA THR A 83 21.02 -2.29 10.62
C THR A 83 21.73 -1.39 9.61
N SER A 84 23.06 -1.24 9.71
CA SER A 84 23.82 -0.42 8.78
C SER A 84 23.85 -0.99 7.36
N VAL A 85 23.79 -2.30 7.21
CA VAL A 85 23.71 -2.97 5.90
C VAL A 85 22.31 -2.81 5.31
N VAL A 86 21.26 -2.98 6.14
CA VAL A 86 19.87 -2.78 5.72
C VAL A 86 19.64 -1.34 5.30
N ASP A 87 20.08 -0.35 6.08
CA ASP A 87 19.97 1.08 5.77
C ASP A 87 20.73 1.46 4.48
N ARG A 88 21.84 0.78 4.22
CA ARG A 88 22.57 0.97 2.97
C ARG A 88 21.81 0.38 1.80
N LEU A 89 21.34 -0.86 1.93
CA LEU A 89 20.56 -1.52 0.88
C LEU A 89 19.26 -0.76 0.56
N GLU A 90 18.60 -0.20 1.56
CA GLU A 90 17.42 0.63 1.36
C GLU A 90 17.75 1.90 0.57
N ARG A 91 18.84 2.58 0.91
CA ARG A 91 19.29 3.76 0.14
C ARG A 91 19.67 3.42 -1.29
N ASP A 92 20.42 2.33 -1.47
CA ASP A 92 20.82 1.87 -2.80
C ASP A 92 19.59 1.47 -3.63
N TYR A 93 18.61 0.79 -3.01
CA TYR A 93 17.34 0.46 -3.64
C TYR A 93 16.57 1.70 -4.09
N ARG A 94 16.42 2.69 -3.21
CA ARG A 94 15.73 3.95 -3.55
C ARG A 94 16.37 4.66 -4.72
N LEU A 95 17.71 4.73 -4.76
CA LEU A 95 18.44 5.32 -5.87
C LEU A 95 18.22 4.59 -7.18
N VAL A 96 18.25 3.26 -7.16
CA VAL A 96 18.02 2.44 -8.36
C VAL A 96 16.57 2.52 -8.81
N ASP A 97 15.61 2.49 -7.89
CA ASP A 97 14.19 2.62 -8.18
C ASP A 97 13.85 3.98 -8.80
N GLU A 98 14.39 5.06 -8.25
CA GLU A 98 14.24 6.41 -8.77
C GLU A 98 14.87 6.56 -10.16
N ALA A 99 16.06 6.00 -10.37
CA ALA A 99 16.72 5.98 -11.68
C ALA A 99 15.94 5.13 -12.69
N HIS A 100 15.41 3.98 -12.27
CA HIS A 100 14.56 3.13 -13.11
C HIS A 100 13.27 3.85 -13.53
N ALA A 101 12.55 4.42 -12.57
CA ALA A 101 11.36 5.20 -12.85
C ALA A 101 11.66 6.39 -13.78
N GLY A 102 12.74 7.13 -13.53
CA GLY A 102 13.16 8.25 -14.38
C GLY A 102 13.57 7.85 -15.79
N SER A 103 14.10 6.63 -15.98
CA SER A 103 14.51 6.13 -17.30
C SER A 103 13.34 5.54 -18.12
N ALA A 104 12.25 5.16 -17.48
CA ALA A 104 11.12 4.49 -18.15
C ALA A 104 10.51 5.33 -19.29
N GLY A 105 10.32 6.63 -19.06
CA GLY A 105 9.78 7.54 -20.08
C GLY A 105 10.66 7.64 -21.33
N PRO A 106 11.95 8.00 -21.21
CA PRO A 106 12.89 8.03 -22.34
C PRO A 106 13.02 6.71 -23.09
N LEU A 107 13.06 5.57 -22.37
CA LEU A 107 13.13 4.25 -22.98
C LEU A 107 11.88 3.93 -23.80
N LEU A 108 10.70 4.19 -23.22
CA LEU A 108 9.44 4.03 -23.94
C LEU A 108 9.36 4.91 -25.19
N ALA A 109 9.77 6.18 -25.07
CA ALA A 109 9.81 7.08 -26.22
C ALA A 109 10.75 6.59 -27.34
N ALA A 110 11.91 6.04 -27.00
CA ALA A 110 12.85 5.47 -27.97
C ALA A 110 12.28 4.21 -28.64
N GLU A 111 11.61 3.35 -27.87
CA GLU A 111 10.93 2.15 -28.40
C GLU A 111 9.80 2.53 -29.36
N LEU A 112 8.93 3.46 -28.95
CA LEU A 112 7.83 3.95 -29.77
C LEU A 112 8.34 4.64 -31.05
N ALA A 113 9.41 5.43 -30.97
CA ALA A 113 10.02 6.03 -32.14
C ALA A 113 10.56 4.99 -33.12
N THR A 114 11.09 3.88 -32.64
CA THR A 114 11.55 2.76 -33.47
C THR A 114 10.37 2.06 -34.16
N LYS A 115 9.34 1.72 -33.38
CA LYS A 115 8.09 1.12 -33.91
C LYS A 115 7.42 2.03 -34.95
N TRP A 116 7.38 3.32 -34.67
CA TRP A 116 6.86 4.35 -35.59
C TRP A 116 7.59 4.36 -36.91
N LYS A 117 8.94 4.36 -36.90
CA LYS A 117 9.75 4.35 -38.13
C LYS A 117 9.46 3.13 -38.99
N ILE A 118 9.33 1.97 -38.37
CA ILE A 118 9.01 0.70 -39.03
C ILE A 118 7.59 0.82 -39.65
N ALA A 119 6.60 1.21 -38.84
CA ALA A 119 5.20 1.27 -39.26
C ALA A 119 5.00 2.25 -40.45
N VAL A 120 5.72 3.40 -40.51
CA VAL A 120 5.67 4.35 -41.64
C VAL A 120 6.20 3.71 -42.92
N VAL A 121 7.15 2.80 -42.84
CA VAL A 121 7.69 2.09 -44.01
C VAL A 121 6.76 0.97 -44.47
N ASP A 122 6.16 0.26 -43.49
CA ASP A 122 5.28 -0.88 -43.77
C ASP A 122 3.91 -0.46 -44.29
N GLU A 123 3.42 0.74 -43.87
CA GLU A 123 2.11 1.26 -44.26
C GLU A 123 2.24 2.61 -45.01
N PRO A 124 2.78 2.60 -46.25
CA PRO A 124 3.08 3.83 -47.01
C PRO A 124 1.84 4.63 -47.39
N GLU A 125 0.71 3.96 -47.62
CA GLU A 125 -0.57 4.61 -48.00
C GLU A 125 -1.14 5.38 -46.81
N GLU A 126 -1.18 4.75 -45.62
CA GLU A 126 -1.61 5.43 -44.39
C GLU A 126 -0.65 6.58 -44.03
N ALA A 127 0.66 6.39 -44.24
CA ALA A 127 1.65 7.45 -44.03
C ALA A 127 1.42 8.67 -44.94
N ALA A 128 1.05 8.44 -46.19
CA ALA A 128 0.69 9.51 -47.13
C ALA A 128 -0.61 10.21 -46.72
N ALA A 129 -1.63 9.42 -46.35
CA ALA A 129 -2.93 9.93 -45.88
C ALA A 129 -2.77 10.78 -44.60
N LEU A 130 -2.01 10.27 -43.61
CA LEU A 130 -1.73 11.00 -42.38
C LEU A 130 -1.00 12.34 -42.65
N ARG A 131 0.00 12.30 -43.53
CA ARG A 131 0.74 13.50 -43.92
C ARG A 131 -0.18 14.52 -44.60
N HIS A 132 -1.09 14.05 -45.45
CA HIS A 132 -2.09 14.90 -46.10
C HIS A 132 -3.05 15.51 -45.07
N ALA A 133 -3.61 14.69 -44.15
CA ALA A 133 -4.50 15.16 -43.10
C ALA A 133 -3.86 16.24 -42.23
N LEU A 134 -2.61 16.00 -41.77
CA LEU A 134 -1.86 16.97 -40.97
C LEU A 134 -1.61 18.29 -41.74
N ARG A 135 -1.31 18.22 -43.02
CA ARG A 135 -1.11 19.42 -43.87
C ARG A 135 -2.40 20.17 -44.14
N SER A 136 -3.53 19.49 -44.20
CA SER A 136 -4.85 20.11 -44.37
C SER A 136 -5.43 20.69 -43.08
N GLY A 137 -4.72 20.56 -41.96
CA GLY A 137 -5.12 21.11 -40.66
C GLY A 137 -5.98 20.19 -39.78
N ALA A 138 -6.02 18.89 -40.08
CA ALA A 138 -6.64 17.91 -39.20
C ALA A 138 -5.85 17.85 -37.89
N THR A 139 -6.52 18.15 -36.80
CA THR A 139 -5.90 18.21 -35.44
C THR A 139 -6.56 17.29 -34.44
N THR A 140 -7.75 16.77 -34.76
CA THR A 140 -8.46 15.92 -33.84
C THR A 140 -7.98 14.45 -33.91
N PRO A 141 -7.87 13.76 -32.79
CA PRO A 141 -7.51 12.33 -32.76
C PRO A 141 -8.43 11.49 -33.67
N VAL A 142 -9.70 11.86 -33.77
CA VAL A 142 -10.70 11.17 -34.61
C VAL A 142 -10.36 11.26 -36.09
N GLU A 143 -10.08 12.48 -36.58
CA GLU A 143 -9.71 12.71 -38.01
C GLU A 143 -8.42 11.98 -38.36
N LEU A 144 -7.40 12.04 -37.49
CA LEU A 144 -6.12 11.38 -37.68
C LEU A 144 -6.25 9.86 -37.67
N THR A 145 -7.09 9.31 -36.78
CA THR A 145 -7.36 7.87 -36.73
C THR A 145 -8.13 7.39 -37.96
N HIS A 146 -9.04 8.19 -38.48
CA HIS A 146 -9.70 7.86 -39.76
C HIS A 146 -8.73 7.86 -40.95
N ALA A 147 -7.79 8.81 -40.98
CA ALA A 147 -6.81 8.89 -42.04
C ALA A 147 -5.77 7.75 -42.00
N ALA A 148 -5.38 7.32 -40.81
CA ALA A 148 -4.30 6.34 -40.63
C ALA A 148 -4.51 5.50 -39.35
N PRO A 149 -5.45 4.55 -39.35
CA PRO A 149 -5.84 3.81 -38.17
C PRO A 149 -4.71 2.95 -37.56
N THR A 150 -3.89 2.31 -38.38
CA THR A 150 -2.77 1.48 -37.94
C THR A 150 -1.61 2.34 -37.40
N LEU A 151 -1.25 3.38 -38.13
CA LEU A 151 -0.17 4.29 -37.74
C LEU A 151 -0.51 5.07 -36.47
N MET A 152 -1.75 5.54 -36.33
CA MET A 152 -2.16 6.25 -35.11
C MET A 152 -2.11 5.36 -33.86
N ARG A 153 -2.42 4.09 -33.97
CA ARG A 153 -2.29 3.15 -32.84
C ARG A 153 -0.84 2.99 -32.40
N THR A 154 0.09 2.99 -33.34
CA THR A 154 1.53 2.87 -33.04
C THR A 154 2.11 4.21 -32.55
N LEU A 155 1.68 5.33 -33.13
CA LEU A 155 2.19 6.66 -32.76
C LEU A 155 1.65 7.14 -31.41
N ALA A 156 0.37 6.93 -31.16
CA ALA A 156 -0.33 7.39 -29.96
C ALA A 156 -1.02 6.23 -29.24
N PRO A 157 -0.25 5.35 -28.58
CA PRO A 157 -0.81 4.20 -27.85
C PRO A 157 -1.57 4.60 -26.58
N VAL A 158 -1.37 5.82 -26.08
CA VAL A 158 -2.03 6.37 -24.89
C VAL A 158 -2.84 7.59 -25.26
N TRP A 159 -4.10 7.59 -24.87
CA TRP A 159 -5.01 8.70 -25.11
C TRP A 159 -5.50 9.24 -23.77
N LEU A 160 -5.41 10.55 -23.59
CA LEU A 160 -6.00 11.28 -22.48
C LEU A 160 -7.28 11.92 -22.97
N ALA A 161 -8.38 11.64 -22.31
CA ALA A 161 -9.68 12.20 -22.65
C ALA A 161 -10.52 12.41 -21.39
N SER A 162 -11.34 13.43 -21.40
CA SER A 162 -12.39 13.57 -20.40
C SER A 162 -13.52 12.55 -20.66
N PRO A 163 -14.31 12.16 -19.67
CA PRO A 163 -15.46 11.28 -19.86
C PRO A 163 -16.40 11.74 -20.97
N TYR A 164 -16.54 13.06 -21.16
CA TYR A 164 -17.42 13.67 -22.14
C TYR A 164 -16.85 13.64 -23.58
N GLU A 165 -15.54 13.52 -23.72
CA GLU A 165 -14.87 13.39 -25.04
C GLU A 165 -14.81 11.93 -25.52
N VAL A 166 -14.84 10.97 -24.60
CA VAL A 166 -14.77 9.54 -24.92
C VAL A 166 -15.80 9.09 -25.95
N PRO A 167 -17.06 9.55 -25.94
CA PRO A 167 -18.05 9.18 -26.95
C PRO A 167 -17.63 9.54 -28.39
N SER A 168 -16.82 10.59 -28.58
CA SER A 168 -16.31 11.00 -29.89
C SER A 168 -15.19 10.08 -30.42
N ILE A 169 -14.55 9.31 -29.57
CA ILE A 169 -13.52 8.36 -29.95
C ILE A 169 -14.18 7.19 -30.70
N PRO A 170 -13.68 6.79 -31.88
CA PRO A 170 -14.25 5.70 -32.65
C PRO A 170 -14.37 4.42 -31.83
N ALA A 171 -15.54 3.77 -31.85
CA ALA A 171 -15.77 2.53 -31.11
C ALA A 171 -14.92 1.36 -31.64
N ALA A 172 -14.46 1.45 -32.88
CA ALA A 172 -13.58 0.47 -33.54
C ALA A 172 -12.13 0.50 -33.05
N ALA A 173 -11.76 1.44 -32.16
CA ALA A 173 -10.42 1.50 -31.56
C ALA A 173 -10.46 0.90 -30.14
N PRO A 174 -10.42 -0.44 -29.95
CA PRO A 174 -10.39 -1.03 -28.64
C PRO A 174 -9.02 -0.75 -27.99
N PHE A 175 -9.07 -0.32 -26.73
CA PHE A 175 -7.89 -0.19 -25.89
C PHE A 175 -7.69 -1.48 -25.10
N ASP A 176 -6.45 -1.79 -24.75
CA ASP A 176 -6.18 -2.93 -23.85
C ASP A 176 -6.59 -2.59 -22.43
N VAL A 177 -6.31 -1.37 -21.99
CA VAL A 177 -6.57 -0.91 -20.62
C VAL A 177 -7.22 0.47 -20.64
N VAL A 178 -8.24 0.67 -19.82
CA VAL A 178 -8.75 1.99 -19.44
C VAL A 178 -8.33 2.28 -18.01
N ILE A 179 -7.70 3.43 -17.81
CA ILE A 179 -7.36 3.94 -16.49
C ILE A 179 -8.33 5.07 -16.16
N VAL A 180 -9.13 4.88 -15.14
CA VAL A 180 -10.05 5.91 -14.63
C VAL A 180 -9.38 6.62 -13.46
N ALA A 181 -8.90 7.82 -13.70
CA ALA A 181 -8.41 8.69 -12.64
C ALA A 181 -9.61 9.35 -11.94
N ASP A 182 -9.47 9.57 -10.62
CA ASP A 182 -10.53 10.18 -9.79
C ASP A 182 -11.90 9.46 -9.91
N ALA A 183 -11.88 8.12 -10.00
CA ALA A 183 -13.07 7.29 -10.21
C ALA A 183 -14.15 7.46 -9.13
N ALA A 184 -13.78 7.92 -7.93
CA ALA A 184 -14.72 8.22 -6.86
C ALA A 184 -15.50 9.53 -7.10
N ALA A 185 -15.03 10.39 -8.00
CA ALA A 185 -15.70 11.62 -8.39
C ALA A 185 -16.63 11.47 -9.61
N LEU A 186 -16.59 10.31 -10.29
CA LEU A 186 -17.38 10.04 -11.50
C LEU A 186 -18.57 9.13 -11.20
N CYS A 187 -19.71 9.42 -11.81
CA CYS A 187 -20.83 8.51 -11.81
C CYS A 187 -20.65 7.41 -12.88
N LEU A 188 -21.37 6.31 -12.75
CA LEU A 188 -21.28 5.18 -13.67
C LEU A 188 -21.66 5.57 -15.11
N ALA A 189 -22.65 6.43 -15.27
CA ALA A 189 -23.11 6.90 -16.58
C ALA A 189 -21.99 7.63 -17.36
N GLU A 190 -21.22 8.46 -16.67
CA GLU A 190 -20.10 9.21 -17.24
C GLU A 190 -18.94 8.28 -17.67
N ALA A 191 -18.64 7.27 -16.88
CA ALA A 191 -17.52 6.36 -17.17
C ALA A 191 -17.89 5.23 -18.14
N ALA A 192 -19.16 4.87 -18.27
CA ALA A 192 -19.62 3.74 -19.06
C ALA A 192 -19.08 3.75 -20.51
N PRO A 193 -19.02 4.88 -21.25
CA PRO A 193 -18.44 4.93 -22.57
C PRO A 193 -16.97 4.52 -22.60
N ALA A 194 -16.19 4.87 -21.57
CA ALA A 194 -14.78 4.50 -21.45
C ALA A 194 -14.63 3.00 -21.08
N LEU A 195 -15.37 2.54 -20.09
CA LEU A 195 -15.32 1.16 -19.61
C LEU A 195 -15.63 0.15 -20.74
N ARG A 196 -16.51 0.50 -21.67
CA ARG A 196 -16.87 -0.35 -22.81
C ARG A 196 -15.81 -0.44 -23.89
N ARG A 197 -14.77 0.39 -23.85
CA ARG A 197 -13.71 0.46 -24.88
C ARG A 197 -12.46 -0.31 -24.52
N ALA A 198 -12.40 -0.96 -23.37
CA ALA A 198 -11.22 -1.70 -22.95
C ALA A 198 -11.55 -3.09 -22.45
N ARG A 199 -10.52 -3.94 -22.44
CA ARG A 199 -10.60 -5.30 -21.88
C ARG A 199 -10.29 -5.33 -20.39
N GLN A 200 -9.49 -4.37 -19.92
CA GLN A 200 -9.11 -4.23 -18.53
C GLN A 200 -9.39 -2.82 -18.06
N VAL A 201 -9.72 -2.72 -16.79
CA VAL A 201 -10.01 -1.44 -16.12
C VAL A 201 -9.13 -1.32 -14.89
N VAL A 202 -8.50 -0.17 -14.74
CA VAL A 202 -7.79 0.22 -13.52
C VAL A 202 -8.42 1.52 -13.05
N ALA A 203 -8.92 1.56 -11.82
CA ALA A 203 -9.56 2.74 -11.26
C ALA A 203 -8.79 3.24 -10.04
N PHE A 204 -8.49 4.53 -10.02
CA PHE A 204 -7.93 5.23 -8.88
C PHE A 204 -8.98 6.17 -8.31
N GLY A 205 -9.18 6.15 -7.00
CA GLY A 205 -10.15 7.03 -6.34
C GLY A 205 -10.00 7.00 -4.84
N ASP A 206 -10.47 8.06 -4.21
CA ASP A 206 -10.54 8.18 -2.76
C ASP A 206 -12.01 8.43 -2.38
N PRO A 207 -12.74 7.41 -1.90
CA PRO A 207 -14.14 7.53 -1.56
C PRO A 207 -14.40 8.40 -0.31
N VAL A 208 -13.33 8.74 0.43
CA VAL A 208 -13.46 9.60 1.62
C VAL A 208 -13.51 11.08 1.22
N THR A 209 -12.62 11.49 0.29
CA THR A 209 -12.48 12.90 -0.10
C THR A 209 -13.21 13.26 -1.40
N GLN A 210 -13.60 12.25 -2.19
CA GLN A 210 -14.25 12.44 -3.49
C GLN A 210 -15.65 11.82 -3.50
N ARG A 211 -16.59 12.54 -4.12
CA ARG A 211 -17.96 12.05 -4.38
C ARG A 211 -18.40 12.48 -5.77
N PRO A 212 -19.26 11.71 -6.43
CA PRO A 212 -19.84 12.12 -7.71
C PRO A 212 -20.56 13.45 -7.56
N THR A 213 -20.28 14.36 -8.48
CA THR A 213 -21.02 15.61 -8.60
C THR A 213 -21.79 15.54 -9.92
N PRO A 214 -23.09 15.26 -9.89
CA PRO A 214 -23.86 15.11 -11.10
C PRO A 214 -23.79 16.40 -11.94
N PHE A 215 -23.37 16.25 -13.19
CA PHE A 215 -23.37 17.36 -14.14
C PHE A 215 -24.81 17.65 -14.55
N ARG A 216 -25.36 18.74 -14.04
CA ARG A 216 -26.68 19.22 -14.41
C ARG A 216 -26.54 20.43 -15.33
N VAL A 217 -26.89 20.27 -16.61
CA VAL A 217 -27.12 21.40 -17.49
C VAL A 217 -28.52 21.93 -17.16
N GLY A 218 -28.60 22.92 -16.28
CA GLY A 218 -29.86 23.54 -15.92
C GLY A 218 -30.34 24.49 -17.02
N ALA A 219 -31.27 24.05 -17.85
CA ALA A 219 -32.09 24.92 -18.65
C ALA A 219 -33.50 25.03 -18.01
N GLY A 220 -33.56 25.58 -16.78
CA GLY A 220 -34.79 25.73 -16.02
C GLY A 220 -35.01 24.67 -14.96
N ASP A 221 -35.86 24.96 -13.98
CA ASP A 221 -36.30 23.97 -12.97
C ASP A 221 -37.01 22.81 -13.68
N PRO A 222 -36.50 21.57 -13.54
CA PRO A 222 -37.17 20.41 -14.11
C PRO A 222 -38.56 20.29 -13.46
N GLN A 223 -39.61 20.28 -14.29
CA GLN A 223 -40.92 19.93 -13.78
C GLN A 223 -40.90 18.53 -13.17
N PRO A 224 -41.60 18.25 -12.09
CA PRO A 224 -41.59 16.93 -11.44
C PRO A 224 -41.93 15.77 -12.38
N GLU A 225 -42.60 16.04 -13.48
CA GLU A 225 -43.03 15.08 -14.49
C GLU A 225 -41.92 14.70 -15.48
N ASP A 226 -40.84 15.49 -15.60
CA ASP A 226 -39.68 15.23 -16.48
C ASP A 226 -38.60 14.38 -15.79
N ARG A 227 -38.79 13.99 -14.53
CA ARG A 227 -37.98 13.02 -13.87
C ARG A 227 -38.28 11.66 -14.46
N ILE A 228 -37.58 11.30 -15.55
CA ILE A 228 -37.38 9.90 -15.85
C ILE A 228 -36.61 9.34 -14.62
N GLU A 229 -37.32 8.57 -13.79
CA GLU A 229 -36.72 7.78 -12.73
C GLU A 229 -35.78 6.73 -13.33
N PHE A 230 -34.66 7.15 -13.88
CA PHE A 230 -33.48 6.32 -13.85
C PHE A 230 -33.17 6.23 -12.36
N GLY A 231 -33.29 5.01 -11.81
CA GLY A 231 -33.24 4.81 -10.36
C GLY A 231 -32.18 5.69 -9.70
N ALA A 232 -32.54 6.35 -8.63
CA ALA A 232 -31.77 7.39 -7.92
C ALA A 232 -30.33 6.98 -7.61
N ASP A 233 -30.00 5.70 -7.69
CA ASP A 233 -28.68 5.11 -7.44
C ASP A 233 -27.63 5.41 -8.51
N PHE A 234 -27.99 5.71 -9.76
CA PHE A 234 -26.99 5.85 -10.84
C PHE A 234 -26.18 7.13 -10.77
N ASP A 235 -26.75 8.19 -10.21
CA ASP A 235 -26.09 9.50 -10.11
C ASP A 235 -25.36 9.70 -8.78
N GLU A 236 -25.68 8.91 -7.75
CA GLU A 236 -25.15 9.06 -6.40
C GLU A 236 -24.01 8.11 -6.09
N VAL A 237 -23.97 6.93 -6.75
CA VAL A 237 -22.92 5.93 -6.54
C VAL A 237 -21.78 6.15 -7.52
N SER A 238 -20.58 6.23 -6.99
CA SER A 238 -19.37 6.41 -7.81
C SER A 238 -19.01 5.16 -8.60
N VAL A 239 -18.30 5.35 -9.70
CA VAL A 239 -17.67 4.26 -10.46
C VAL A 239 -16.72 3.47 -9.57
N PHE A 240 -15.99 4.14 -8.69
CA PHE A 240 -15.05 3.50 -7.78
C PHE A 240 -15.77 2.50 -6.86
N GLU A 241 -16.86 2.90 -6.21
CA GLU A 241 -17.65 2.03 -5.33
C GLU A 241 -18.19 0.80 -6.08
N ARG A 242 -18.68 0.98 -7.29
CA ARG A 242 -19.14 -0.15 -8.11
C ARG A 242 -18.03 -1.08 -8.55
N LEU A 243 -16.85 -0.56 -8.87
CA LEU A 243 -15.72 -1.38 -9.27
C LEU A 243 -15.09 -2.14 -8.08
N VAL A 244 -15.11 -1.57 -6.88
CA VAL A 244 -14.66 -2.25 -5.65
C VAL A 244 -15.45 -3.53 -5.37
N GLU A 245 -16.75 -3.56 -5.70
CA GLU A 245 -17.58 -4.76 -5.55
C GLU A 245 -17.22 -5.87 -6.56
N LEU A 246 -16.59 -5.51 -7.69
CA LEU A 246 -16.37 -6.41 -8.83
C LEU A 246 -14.91 -6.78 -9.03
N LEU A 247 -13.96 -5.96 -8.59
CA LEU A 247 -12.55 -6.08 -8.88
C LEU A 247 -11.72 -6.17 -7.58
N PRO A 248 -10.54 -6.80 -7.64
CA PRO A 248 -9.58 -6.75 -6.55
C PRO A 248 -9.20 -5.31 -6.22
N THR A 249 -9.10 -5.00 -4.94
CA THR A 249 -8.80 -3.66 -4.44
C THR A 249 -7.48 -3.66 -3.68
N GLU A 250 -6.63 -2.68 -4.01
CA GLU A 250 -5.38 -2.43 -3.32
C GLU A 250 -5.39 -1.01 -2.74
N THR A 251 -4.88 -0.88 -1.53
CA THR A 251 -4.77 0.43 -0.86
C THR A 251 -3.38 0.99 -1.05
N LEU A 252 -3.28 2.21 -1.58
CA LEU A 252 -2.01 2.91 -1.67
C LEU A 252 -1.58 3.37 -0.27
N THR A 253 -0.37 3.01 0.12
CA THR A 253 0.18 3.30 1.45
C THR A 253 0.71 4.73 1.59
N ARG A 254 0.83 5.45 0.47
CA ARG A 254 1.35 6.82 0.45
C ARG A 254 0.42 7.75 -0.31
N SER A 255 0.08 8.88 0.30
CA SER A 255 -0.65 9.96 -0.36
C SER A 255 0.33 10.93 -1.02
N TYR A 256 0.13 11.22 -2.31
CA TYR A 256 0.92 12.21 -3.04
C TYR A 256 0.31 13.63 -2.99
N ARG A 257 -0.96 13.74 -2.62
CA ARG A 257 -1.66 15.04 -2.52
C ARG A 257 -1.48 15.70 -1.17
N ALA A 258 -1.26 14.93 -0.13
CA ALA A 258 -0.95 15.46 1.19
C ALA A 258 0.50 15.92 1.22
N GLY A 259 0.73 17.22 1.38
CA GLY A 259 2.07 17.81 1.45
C GLY A 259 2.81 17.58 2.77
N GLY A 260 2.22 16.84 3.71
CA GLY A 260 2.77 16.50 5.02
C GLY A 260 2.23 15.18 5.54
N GLU A 261 2.95 14.60 6.50
CA GLU A 261 2.56 13.34 7.16
C GLU A 261 1.40 13.51 8.15
N ASP A 262 0.99 14.75 8.42
CA ASP A 262 -0.04 15.11 9.43
C ASP A 262 -1.44 15.27 8.83
N LEU A 263 -1.69 14.87 7.59
CA LEU A 263 -2.98 14.99 6.90
C LEU A 263 -3.58 13.62 6.59
#